data_071b87e3d316393b68f3930e7048a2c1
#
_entry.id   071b87e3d316393b68f3930e7048a2c1
#
_cell.length_a   1.000
_cell.length_b   1.000
_cell.length_c   1.000
_cell.angle_alpha   90.00
_cell.angle_beta   90.00
_cell.angle_gamma   90.00
#
_symmetry.space_group_name_H-M   'P 1'
#
loop_
_entity.id
_entity.type
_entity.pdbx_description
1 polymer ?
#
loop_
_entity_poly.entity_id
_entity_poly.type
_entity_poly.pdbx_seq_one_letter_code
_entity_poly.pdbx_strand_id
1 'polypeptide(L)'
;ALKFLKKYKPKNVFIHDAARPNFSVKLLKNIMKNLKSNKAVVPIITSKDSLKYKIKGQIFNLNRNNSLLTQTPQAFRFKDLYKLATIQKRKITDESSLFIDQKYNVKFIQGENANNKITFFDDIKRSKNLFGIGFDIHRLIKNKKLYLGGVKIPFHSGLKGHSDGDVI
;
A
#
# COMPACT_ATOMS: atom_id res chain seq x y z
N ALA A 1 -0.07 -0.71 -14.17
CA ALA A 1 0.78 -1.55 -13.29
C ALA A 1 0.66 -3.04 -13.65
N LEU A 2 -0.53 -3.69 -13.60
CA LEU A 2 -0.68 -5.14 -13.81
C LEU A 2 -0.21 -5.62 -15.20
N LYS A 3 -0.50 -4.87 -16.27
CA LYS A 3 0.00 -5.19 -17.63
C LYS A 3 1.53 -5.21 -17.68
N PHE A 4 2.18 -4.28 -17.01
CA PHE A 4 3.65 -4.24 -16.92
C PHE A 4 4.19 -5.44 -16.14
N LEU A 5 3.58 -5.79 -15.01
CA LEU A 5 4.00 -6.91 -14.18
C LEU A 5 3.86 -8.27 -14.88
N LYS A 6 2.93 -8.40 -15.85
CA LYS A 6 2.68 -9.65 -16.59
C LYS A 6 3.95 -10.24 -17.22
N LYS A 7 4.87 -9.39 -17.70
CA LYS A 7 6.13 -9.82 -18.32
C LYS A 7 7.05 -10.60 -17.37
N TYR A 8 6.95 -10.32 -16.06
CA TYR A 8 7.75 -11.00 -15.03
C TYR A 8 7.09 -12.28 -14.49
N LYS A 9 5.89 -12.62 -14.95
CA LYS A 9 5.12 -13.82 -14.54
C LYS A 9 5.06 -14.02 -13.01
N PRO A 10 4.75 -12.99 -12.20
CA PRO A 10 4.73 -13.15 -10.76
C PRO A 10 3.64 -14.15 -10.35
N LYS A 11 3.91 -14.96 -9.33
CA LYS A 11 2.94 -15.89 -8.76
C LYS A 11 1.88 -15.13 -7.94
N ASN A 12 2.33 -14.16 -7.16
CA ASN A 12 1.50 -13.37 -6.25
C ASN A 12 1.80 -11.88 -6.46
N VAL A 13 0.85 -11.03 -6.08
CA VAL A 13 1.00 -9.58 -6.05
C VAL A 13 0.44 -9.03 -4.75
N PHE A 14 1.13 -8.06 -4.19
CA PHE A 14 0.66 -7.26 -3.07
C PHE A 14 0.30 -5.88 -3.59
N ILE A 15 -0.85 -5.37 -3.14
CA ILE A 15 -1.30 -4.01 -3.43
C ILE A 15 -1.37 -3.28 -2.10
N HIS A 16 -0.72 -2.13 -2.03
CA HIS A 16 -0.58 -1.38 -0.80
C HIS A 16 -0.77 0.11 -1.02
N ASP A 17 -1.52 0.74 -0.12
CA ASP A 17 -1.64 2.19 -0.03
C ASP A 17 -0.35 2.78 0.53
N ALA A 18 0.36 3.62 -0.21
CA ALA A 18 1.53 4.35 0.30
C ALA A 18 1.21 5.19 1.54
N ALA A 19 -0.07 5.57 1.71
CA ALA A 19 -0.57 6.29 2.87
C ALA A 19 -0.75 5.43 4.14
N ARG A 20 -0.31 4.18 4.16
CA ARG A 20 -0.34 3.28 5.34
C ARG A 20 1.08 2.82 5.72
N PRO A 21 1.89 3.69 6.33
CA PRO A 21 3.29 3.37 6.60
C PRO A 21 3.49 2.33 7.74
N ASN A 22 2.47 2.09 8.57
CA ASN A 22 2.62 1.42 9.88
C ASN A 22 2.12 -0.05 9.89
N PHE A 23 2.17 -0.77 8.77
CA PHE A 23 1.87 -2.20 8.80
C PHE A 23 3.07 -3.01 9.33
N SER A 24 2.80 -4.07 10.08
CA SER A 24 3.86 -4.88 10.69
C SER A 24 4.36 -6.01 9.77
N VAL A 25 5.59 -6.45 10.02
CA VAL A 25 6.14 -7.68 9.40
C VAL A 25 5.30 -8.91 9.76
N LYS A 26 4.68 -8.93 10.96
CA LYS A 26 3.78 -9.99 11.39
C LYS A 26 2.55 -10.08 10.48
N LEU A 27 1.95 -8.93 10.13
CA LEU A 27 0.83 -8.87 9.20
C LEU A 27 1.21 -9.43 7.83
N LEU A 28 2.36 -9.01 7.28
CA LEU A 28 2.85 -9.53 5.99
C LEU A 28 3.04 -11.05 6.02
N LYS A 29 3.68 -11.58 7.08
CA LYS A 29 3.87 -13.03 7.22
C LYS A 29 2.53 -13.78 7.28
N ASN A 30 1.54 -13.21 7.98
CA ASN A 30 0.19 -13.80 8.07
C ASN A 30 -0.51 -13.79 6.70
N ILE A 31 -0.44 -12.68 5.95
CA ILE A 31 -0.97 -12.58 4.59
C ILE A 31 -0.32 -13.65 3.70
N MET A 32 1.01 -13.74 3.70
CA MET A 32 1.75 -14.71 2.89
C MET A 32 1.38 -16.16 3.22
N LYS A 33 1.23 -16.47 4.52
CA LYS A 33 0.81 -17.80 4.99
C LYS A 33 -0.56 -18.18 4.41
N ASN A 34 -1.54 -17.28 4.53
CA ASN A 34 -2.91 -17.50 4.06
C ASN A 34 -3.02 -17.52 2.52
N LEU A 35 -2.15 -16.80 1.81
CA LEU A 35 -2.14 -16.76 0.36
C LEU A 35 -1.68 -18.10 -0.27
N LYS A 36 -1.05 -19.00 0.50
CA LYS A 36 -0.67 -20.33 0.02
C LYS A 36 -1.89 -21.14 -0.43
N SER A 37 -3.02 -21.03 0.29
CA SER A 37 -4.26 -21.79 0.06
C SER A 37 -5.42 -20.94 -0.47
N ASN A 38 -5.26 -19.62 -0.57
CA ASN A 38 -6.33 -18.73 -1.01
C ASN A 38 -5.90 -17.91 -2.25
N LYS A 39 -6.88 -17.40 -3.00
CA LYS A 39 -6.64 -16.57 -4.18
C LYS A 39 -6.49 -15.09 -3.84
N ALA A 40 -7.16 -14.67 -2.77
CA ALA A 40 -7.13 -13.32 -2.25
C ALA A 40 -7.07 -13.35 -0.72
N VAL A 41 -6.27 -12.49 -0.11
CA VAL A 41 -6.16 -12.31 1.34
C VAL A 41 -6.23 -10.81 1.64
N VAL A 42 -7.16 -10.44 2.52
CA VAL A 42 -7.48 -9.04 2.83
C VAL A 42 -7.50 -8.85 4.34
N PRO A 43 -6.66 -7.97 4.91
CA PRO A 43 -6.76 -7.58 6.30
C PRO A 43 -7.99 -6.72 6.54
N ILE A 44 -8.69 -6.96 7.64
CA ILE A 44 -9.86 -6.20 8.06
C ILE A 44 -9.78 -5.80 9.51
N ILE A 45 -10.43 -4.69 9.84
CA ILE A 45 -10.76 -4.29 11.20
C ILE A 45 -12.26 -3.96 11.27
N THR A 46 -12.83 -4.03 12.47
CA THR A 46 -14.20 -3.57 12.73
C THR A 46 -14.19 -2.10 13.10
N SER A 47 -15.27 -1.38 12.78
CA SER A 47 -15.44 -0.01 13.25
C SER A 47 -15.77 0.02 14.74
N LYS A 48 -15.15 0.96 15.48
CA LYS A 48 -15.52 1.27 16.86
C LYS A 48 -16.74 2.18 16.92
N ASP A 49 -16.94 3.00 15.89
CA ASP A 49 -18.00 3.98 15.81
C ASP A 49 -19.27 3.42 15.16
N SER A 50 -20.40 4.06 15.43
CA SER A 50 -21.65 3.78 14.72
C SER A 50 -21.53 4.19 13.26
N LEU A 51 -21.89 3.27 12.36
CA LEU A 51 -21.85 3.50 10.93
C LEU A 51 -23.22 3.88 10.40
N LYS A 52 -23.24 4.87 9.51
CA LYS A 52 -24.41 5.29 8.75
C LYS A 52 -24.06 5.23 7.26
N TYR A 53 -25.04 4.93 6.41
CA TYR A 53 -24.89 5.09 4.99
C TYR A 53 -25.98 5.99 4.43
N LYS A 54 -25.69 6.71 3.36
CA LYS A 54 -26.60 7.68 2.74
C LYS A 54 -26.94 7.24 1.32
N ILE A 55 -28.23 7.12 1.04
CA ILE A 55 -28.77 6.85 -0.30
C ILE A 55 -29.81 7.91 -0.63
N LYS A 56 -29.63 8.60 -1.76
CA LYS A 56 -30.59 9.63 -2.27
C LYS A 56 -31.02 10.62 -1.20
N GLY A 57 -30.10 11.06 -0.33
CA GLY A 57 -30.38 12.03 0.73
C GLY A 57 -30.85 11.41 2.05
N GLN A 58 -31.36 10.21 2.07
CA GLN A 58 -31.81 9.51 3.27
C GLN A 58 -30.63 8.83 4.00
N ILE A 59 -30.70 8.80 5.33
CA ILE A 59 -29.66 8.21 6.18
C ILE A 59 -30.20 6.93 6.81
N PHE A 60 -29.42 5.87 6.71
CA PHE A 60 -29.73 4.54 7.23
C PHE A 60 -28.67 4.07 8.23
N ASN A 61 -29.09 3.27 9.21
CA ASN A 61 -28.17 2.61 10.12
C ASN A 61 -27.46 1.45 9.45
N LEU A 62 -26.14 1.35 9.61
CA LEU A 62 -25.38 0.19 9.23
C LEU A 62 -24.95 -0.58 10.48
N ASN A 63 -25.23 -1.86 10.54
CA ASN A 63 -24.80 -2.68 11.67
C ASN A 63 -23.26 -2.81 11.65
N ARG A 64 -22.59 -2.17 12.62
CA ARG A 64 -21.13 -2.16 12.71
C ARG A 64 -20.53 -3.57 12.88
N ASN A 65 -21.26 -4.49 13.51
CA ASN A 65 -20.78 -5.86 13.74
C ASN A 65 -20.66 -6.66 12.43
N ASN A 66 -21.44 -6.25 11.41
CA ASN A 66 -21.43 -6.85 10.08
C ASN A 66 -20.65 -6.00 9.07
N SER A 67 -20.02 -4.92 9.52
CA SER A 67 -19.31 -3.97 8.66
C SER A 67 -17.81 -4.17 8.83
N LEU A 68 -17.12 -4.40 7.73
CA LEU A 68 -15.69 -4.67 7.70
C LEU A 68 -14.97 -3.51 7.02
N LEU A 69 -13.98 -2.96 7.71
CA LEU A 69 -13.08 -1.95 7.14
C LEU A 69 -11.85 -2.66 6.60
N THR A 70 -11.69 -2.64 5.29
CA THR A 70 -10.55 -3.26 4.62
C THR A 70 -9.29 -2.41 4.78
N GLN A 71 -8.18 -3.08 4.98
CA GLN A 71 -6.85 -2.45 5.01
C GLN A 71 -6.00 -2.98 3.86
N THR A 72 -4.89 -2.31 3.60
CA THR A 72 -3.79 -2.81 2.78
C THR A 72 -2.54 -3.00 3.65
N PRO A 73 -1.57 -3.89 3.32
CA PRO A 73 -1.45 -4.63 2.04
C PRO A 73 -2.53 -5.69 1.85
N GLN A 74 -3.11 -5.75 0.66
CA GLN A 74 -3.93 -6.86 0.19
C GLN A 74 -3.08 -7.74 -0.73
N ALA A 75 -3.29 -9.05 -0.70
CA ALA A 75 -2.51 -9.96 -1.52
C ALA A 75 -3.39 -10.87 -2.36
N PHE A 76 -2.94 -11.10 -3.59
CA PHE A 76 -3.71 -11.83 -4.59
C PHE A 76 -2.82 -12.79 -5.38
N ARG A 77 -3.39 -13.89 -5.87
CA ARG A 77 -2.80 -14.66 -6.96
C ARG A 77 -2.81 -13.80 -8.22
N PHE A 78 -1.64 -13.55 -8.78
CA PHE A 78 -1.51 -12.61 -9.90
C PHE A 78 -2.38 -12.99 -11.11
N LYS A 79 -2.42 -14.28 -11.48
CA LYS A 79 -3.21 -14.77 -12.61
C LYS A 79 -4.69 -14.47 -12.45
N ASP A 80 -5.24 -14.70 -11.24
CA ASP A 80 -6.65 -14.45 -10.95
C ASP A 80 -6.96 -12.95 -10.96
N LEU A 81 -6.14 -12.13 -10.26
CA LEU A 81 -6.32 -10.67 -10.26
C LEU A 81 -6.22 -10.08 -11.67
N TYR A 82 -5.22 -10.49 -12.44
CA TYR A 82 -5.05 -10.00 -13.81
C TYR A 82 -6.26 -10.31 -14.68
N LYS A 83 -6.78 -11.54 -14.61
CA LYS A 83 -8.00 -11.94 -15.33
C LYS A 83 -9.19 -11.06 -14.94
N LEU A 84 -9.46 -10.92 -13.63
CA LEU A 84 -10.60 -10.15 -13.14
C LEU A 84 -10.47 -8.66 -13.49
N ALA A 85 -9.30 -8.06 -13.33
CA ALA A 85 -9.05 -6.66 -13.67
C ALA A 85 -9.16 -6.38 -15.18
N THR A 86 -8.95 -7.39 -16.04
CA THR A 86 -9.05 -7.22 -17.49
C THR A 86 -10.50 -7.21 -17.97
N ILE A 87 -11.38 -7.97 -17.33
CA ILE A 87 -12.81 -8.04 -17.70
C ILE A 87 -13.65 -6.95 -17.02
N GLN A 88 -13.11 -6.29 -15.99
CA GLN A 88 -13.82 -5.27 -15.23
C GLN A 88 -14.00 -3.98 -16.02
N LYS A 89 -15.25 -3.53 -16.15
CA LYS A 89 -15.64 -2.29 -16.83
C LYS A 89 -16.03 -1.16 -15.86
N ARG A 90 -16.31 -1.49 -14.59
CA ARG A 90 -16.74 -0.51 -13.58
C ARG A 90 -15.56 0.02 -12.78
N LYS A 91 -15.67 1.26 -12.28
CA LYS A 91 -14.72 1.80 -11.32
C LYS A 91 -14.86 1.00 -10.01
N ILE A 92 -13.76 0.47 -9.51
CA ILE A 92 -13.68 -0.26 -8.25
C ILE A 92 -13.08 0.62 -7.16
N THR A 93 -13.43 0.35 -5.92
CA THR A 93 -12.87 1.05 -4.75
C THR A 93 -11.61 0.37 -4.22
N ASP A 94 -11.57 -0.96 -4.29
CA ASP A 94 -10.39 -1.76 -4.01
C ASP A 94 -10.41 -3.05 -4.85
N GLU A 95 -9.26 -3.74 -4.92
CA GLU A 95 -9.12 -4.93 -5.75
C GLU A 95 -9.85 -6.15 -5.18
N SER A 96 -10.12 -6.19 -3.89
CA SER A 96 -10.88 -7.29 -3.28
C SER A 96 -12.31 -7.34 -3.80
N SER A 97 -12.89 -6.19 -4.18
CA SER A 97 -14.23 -6.10 -4.79
C SER A 97 -14.34 -6.96 -6.04
N LEU A 98 -13.28 -7.04 -6.85
CA LEU A 98 -13.26 -7.87 -8.06
C LEU A 98 -13.50 -9.35 -7.75
N PHE A 99 -12.93 -9.82 -6.65
CA PHE A 99 -13.06 -11.21 -6.22
C PHE A 99 -14.45 -11.46 -5.62
N ILE A 100 -14.95 -10.54 -4.81
CA ILE A 100 -16.26 -10.62 -4.15
C ILE A 100 -17.37 -10.62 -5.20
N ASP A 101 -17.35 -9.69 -6.15
CA ASP A 101 -18.36 -9.54 -7.21
C ASP A 101 -18.44 -10.78 -8.10
N GLN A 102 -17.33 -11.46 -8.30
CA GLN A 102 -17.25 -12.71 -9.06
C GLN A 102 -17.40 -13.97 -8.19
N LYS A 103 -17.84 -13.82 -6.93
CA LYS A 103 -18.07 -14.90 -5.97
C LYS A 103 -16.82 -15.77 -5.70
N TYR A 104 -15.64 -15.22 -5.88
CA TYR A 104 -14.41 -15.88 -5.42
C TYR A 104 -14.32 -15.82 -3.91
N ASN A 105 -13.81 -16.89 -3.32
CA ASN A 105 -13.54 -16.89 -1.88
C ASN A 105 -12.37 -15.97 -1.55
N VAL A 106 -12.65 -14.92 -0.78
CA VAL A 106 -11.66 -13.99 -0.23
C VAL A 106 -11.40 -14.37 1.22
N LYS A 107 -10.15 -14.63 1.57
CA LYS A 107 -9.76 -14.87 2.96
C LYS A 107 -9.56 -13.54 3.67
N PHE A 108 -10.51 -13.19 4.52
CA PHE A 108 -10.36 -12.09 5.46
C PHE A 108 -9.53 -12.53 6.66
N ILE A 109 -8.59 -11.71 7.08
CA ILE A 109 -7.74 -11.92 8.26
C ILE A 109 -7.78 -10.69 9.15
N GLN A 110 -7.45 -10.85 10.43
CA GLN A 110 -7.35 -9.73 11.35
C GLN A 110 -6.26 -8.76 10.89
N GLY A 111 -6.64 -7.50 10.71
CA GLY A 111 -5.76 -6.38 10.45
C GLY A 111 -5.20 -5.75 11.73
N GLU A 112 -4.62 -4.58 11.62
CA GLU A 112 -3.93 -3.89 12.70
C GLU A 112 -4.45 -2.47 12.88
N ASN A 113 -4.82 -2.10 14.11
CA ASN A 113 -5.26 -0.74 14.41
C ASN A 113 -4.17 0.31 14.15
N ALA A 114 -2.90 -0.05 14.29
CA ALA A 114 -1.78 0.82 13.99
C ALA A 114 -1.60 1.07 12.48
N ASN A 115 -2.14 0.19 11.63
CA ASN A 115 -2.08 0.29 10.17
C ASN A 115 -3.13 1.26 9.62
N ASN A 116 -3.21 2.45 10.20
CA ASN A 116 -4.12 3.51 9.79
C ASN A 116 -3.71 4.11 8.45
N LYS A 117 -4.71 4.55 7.67
CA LYS A 117 -4.49 5.32 6.46
C LYS A 117 -4.35 6.80 6.85
N ILE A 118 -3.23 7.40 6.49
CA ILE A 118 -3.02 8.85 6.59
C ILE A 118 -3.83 9.51 5.47
N THR A 119 -4.92 10.16 5.83
CA THR A 119 -5.84 10.79 4.87
C THR A 119 -5.89 12.30 5.09
N PHE A 120 -5.78 12.73 6.34
CA PHE A 120 -5.83 14.13 6.74
C PHE A 120 -4.53 14.53 7.43
N PHE A 121 -4.25 15.84 7.45
CA PHE A 121 -3.06 16.37 8.09
C PHE A 121 -2.95 16.00 9.58
N ASP A 122 -4.07 15.91 10.28
CA ASP A 122 -4.08 15.51 11.70
C ASP A 122 -3.71 14.05 11.94
N ASP A 123 -3.82 13.19 10.94
CA ASP A 123 -3.36 11.79 11.03
C ASP A 123 -1.83 11.73 11.17
N ILE A 124 -1.11 12.68 10.58
CA ILE A 124 0.35 12.79 10.67
C ILE A 124 0.77 13.10 12.11
N LYS A 125 0.07 13.99 12.78
CA LYS A 125 0.38 14.37 14.18
C LYS A 125 0.21 13.22 15.17
N ARG A 126 -0.66 12.25 14.84
CA ARG A 126 -0.89 11.03 15.66
C ARG A 126 0.17 9.95 15.42
N SER A 127 0.91 10.03 14.35
CA SER A 127 2.00 9.10 14.07
C SER A 127 3.18 9.43 14.97
N LYS A 128 3.58 8.47 15.81
CA LYS A 128 4.79 8.61 16.65
C LYS A 128 6.10 8.55 15.83
N ASN A 129 6.03 8.05 14.61
CA ASN A 129 7.15 7.92 13.70
C ASN A 129 6.82 8.68 12.41
N LEU A 130 7.60 9.70 12.12
CA LEU A 130 7.54 10.41 10.84
C LEU A 130 8.57 9.74 9.91
N PHE A 131 8.10 9.31 8.75
CA PHE A 131 8.95 8.78 7.68
C PHE A 131 8.89 9.75 6.51
N GLY A 132 10.04 10.10 6.00
CA GLY A 132 10.19 10.84 4.76
C GLY A 132 10.96 9.98 3.75
N ILE A 133 10.53 10.00 2.50
CA ILE A 133 11.33 9.47 1.39
C ILE A 133 11.66 10.67 0.50
N GLY A 134 12.95 10.96 0.40
CA GLY A 134 13.49 11.88 -0.58
C GLY A 134 14.10 11.09 -1.72
N PHE A 135 13.93 11.58 -2.94
CA PHE A 135 14.58 11.02 -4.11
C PHE A 135 15.16 12.16 -4.94
N ASP A 136 16.45 12.05 -5.20
CA ASP A 136 17.14 13.00 -6.05
C ASP A 136 18.16 12.27 -6.93
N ILE A 137 18.37 12.78 -8.15
CA ILE A 137 19.31 12.21 -9.12
C ILE A 137 20.27 13.30 -9.57
N HIS A 138 21.53 13.10 -9.26
CA HIS A 138 22.59 13.97 -9.74
C HIS A 138 23.57 13.22 -10.64
N ARG A 139 23.98 13.88 -11.72
CA ARG A 139 25.04 13.37 -12.59
C ARG A 139 26.38 13.46 -11.88
N LEU A 140 27.18 12.40 -11.94
CA LEU A 140 28.56 12.41 -11.47
C LEU A 140 29.49 13.13 -12.48
N ILE A 141 30.37 13.98 -11.97
CA ILE A 141 31.43 14.63 -12.76
C ILE A 141 32.80 14.36 -12.15
N LYS A 142 33.77 14.11 -13.01
CA LYS A 142 35.17 13.88 -12.59
C LYS A 142 35.74 15.10 -11.91
N ASN A 143 36.72 14.88 -11.04
CA ASN A 143 37.53 15.94 -10.34
C ASN A 143 36.71 16.82 -9.39
N LYS A 144 35.47 16.42 -9.02
CA LYS A 144 34.70 17.03 -7.94
C LYS A 144 34.68 16.11 -6.73
N LYS A 145 34.82 16.69 -5.52
CA LYS A 145 34.70 15.93 -4.27
C LYS A 145 33.27 15.46 -4.08
N LEU A 146 33.09 14.24 -3.57
CA LEU A 146 31.78 13.68 -3.22
C LEU A 146 31.52 13.90 -1.71
N TYR A 147 30.41 14.51 -1.39
CA TYR A 147 29.86 14.61 -0.04
C TYR A 147 28.48 13.97 0.00
N LEU A 148 28.21 13.18 1.05
CA LEU A 148 26.88 12.60 1.33
C LEU A 148 26.61 12.74 2.83
N GLY A 149 25.49 13.37 3.23
CA GLY A 149 25.17 13.67 4.62
C GLY A 149 26.25 14.50 5.33
N GLY A 150 26.91 15.46 4.64
CA GLY A 150 28.02 16.23 5.17
C GLY A 150 29.35 15.46 5.30
N VAL A 151 29.36 14.15 4.98
CA VAL A 151 30.57 13.31 5.07
C VAL A 151 31.23 13.20 3.71
N LYS A 152 32.56 13.52 3.69
CA LYS A 152 33.36 13.36 2.47
C LYS A 152 33.61 11.88 2.16
N ILE A 153 33.18 11.45 0.98
CA ILE A 153 33.40 10.10 0.49
C ILE A 153 34.62 10.07 -0.42
N PRO A 154 35.60 9.17 -0.20
CA PRO A 154 36.76 9.02 -1.08
C PRO A 154 36.36 8.38 -2.40
N PHE A 155 35.97 9.21 -3.36
CA PHE A 155 35.57 8.80 -4.69
C PHE A 155 36.14 9.76 -5.75
N HIS A 156 36.34 9.24 -6.96
CA HIS A 156 36.98 9.98 -8.07
C HIS A 156 36.07 11.01 -8.73
N SER A 157 34.79 11.02 -8.40
CA SER A 157 33.80 11.91 -8.99
C SER A 157 32.87 12.44 -7.90
N GLY A 158 32.31 13.64 -8.10
CA GLY A 158 31.30 14.25 -7.21
C GLY A 158 30.02 14.61 -7.97
N LEU A 159 28.98 14.96 -7.22
CA LEU A 159 27.67 15.29 -7.77
C LEU A 159 27.69 16.64 -8.51
N LYS A 160 27.04 16.69 -9.68
CA LYS A 160 26.81 17.92 -10.41
C LYS A 160 25.55 18.59 -9.89
N GLY A 161 25.64 19.74 -9.25
CA GLY A 161 24.51 20.51 -8.74
C GLY A 161 24.93 21.90 -8.30
N HIS A 162 23.95 22.81 -8.15
CA HIS A 162 24.14 24.16 -7.59
C HIS A 162 24.16 24.15 -6.06
N SER A 163 23.54 23.16 -5.45
CA SER A 163 23.71 22.75 -4.05
C SER A 163 24.72 21.60 -3.98
N ASP A 164 25.16 21.25 -2.80
CA ASP A 164 26.12 20.15 -2.63
C ASP A 164 25.58 18.77 -3.02
N GLY A 165 24.33 18.70 -3.49
CA GLY A 165 23.66 17.46 -3.87
C GLY A 165 23.46 16.52 -2.69
N ASP A 166 23.50 17.06 -1.49
CA ASP A 166 23.43 16.33 -0.24
C ASP A 166 21.98 16.24 0.18
N VAL A 167 21.36 15.10 -0.05
CA VAL A 167 19.92 14.88 0.09
C VAL A 167 19.60 13.87 1.21
N ILE A 168 20.44 13.82 2.22
CA ILE A 168 20.28 12.92 3.36
C ILE A 168 19.73 13.67 4.55
#